data_074934a2947c156d701d18c75b121b44
#
_entry.id   074934a2947c156d701d18c75b121b44
#
_cell.length_a   1.000
_cell.length_b   1.000
_cell.length_c   1.000
_cell.angle_alpha   90.00
_cell.angle_beta   90.00
_cell.angle_gamma   90.00
#
_symmetry.space_group_name_H-M   'P 1'
#
loop_
_entity.id
_entity.type
_entity.pdbx_description
1 polymer ?
#
loop_
_entity_poly.entity_id
_entity_poly.type
_entity_poly.pdbx_seq_one_letter_code
_entity_poly.pdbx_strand_id
1 'polypeptide(L)'
;LGGSPSGRLYQALVETDRATGVSAFAFQLKEAGPLMLFASTRPAADLDALWQGVNDVVEEVRTRPVTGDEVARAKQALLSAIRQQFNSSAGIALQLSEWEAMGDWRLLFLHRDRIEAVTADDVNRVAQAYLKPTNRTVGLFHPTEDPDRATIPDEPDVEAMLEGYAGREVVAQGEAFDPSPANIDARTETFTLPNGMEVALLPKATRGQTVVTTLRLQFGDEESLMGRAGAGALVGSMLMRGTTERTRQEIQDELDRLQAQGGVGGSAMTGNGQFQTIRQSLPDVIRLMAEIVRQPAFPESEFRVLKEQQLAALEENRSDPQTLGSIALQRHTDPWPAGHPRYTPTLEESIQGLQSMTLDHVRSFYGDFYGPQSGNIVVVGDFDPAEVRSVIEASFGDWQSPHAYARVPTPFRDVAGEDITVQTPDKANAFFFAQQNLELSDTHPDYPALVLAGYMIGGGVLNSRLSKRIRTEDGLSYGVGAGISGHPVDPVGSFGAIAIYAPENREALEAAFFEEIEKVLADGFTADEVAAAQQGWLESQQLIRAQDPSLAGALSSKLYFDRTFEYDAQLEATVRSLTVDEINAAVRRHLDPDKITIVKAGDFQNTERPIG
;
A
#
# COMPACT_ATOMS: atom_id res chain seq x y z
N LEU A 1 9.33 8.53 21.81
CA LEU A 1 8.91 7.32 22.54
C LEU A 1 8.55 6.17 21.63
N GLY A 2 7.57 6.32 20.74
CA GLY A 2 6.97 5.22 19.94
C GLY A 2 7.51 5.03 18.53
N GLY A 3 8.53 5.76 18.11
CA GLY A 3 9.10 5.62 16.76
C GLY A 3 9.79 4.26 16.56
N SER A 4 9.47 3.57 15.47
CA SER A 4 10.14 2.29 15.12
C SER A 4 11.27 2.58 14.12
N PRO A 5 12.47 1.97 14.30
CA PRO A 5 12.88 1.07 15.39
C PRO A 5 13.54 1.78 16.58
N SER A 6 13.75 3.08 16.52
CA SER A 6 14.61 3.82 17.45
C SER A 6 13.93 4.32 18.73
N GLY A 7 12.62 4.21 18.83
CA GLY A 7 11.86 4.67 20.00
C GLY A 7 12.11 3.83 21.24
N ARG A 8 12.17 4.46 22.41
CA ARG A 8 12.44 3.76 23.66
C ARG A 8 11.44 2.65 23.97
N LEU A 9 10.15 2.84 23.62
CA LEU A 9 9.14 1.79 23.76
C LEU A 9 9.42 0.60 22.84
N TYR A 10 9.82 0.86 21.59
CA TYR A 10 10.15 -0.21 20.64
C TYR A 10 11.32 -1.05 21.16
N GLN A 11 12.43 -0.39 21.55
CA GLN A 11 13.61 -1.07 22.05
C GLN A 11 13.34 -1.88 23.33
N ALA A 12 12.55 -1.31 24.26
CA ALA A 12 12.29 -1.97 25.54
C ALA A 12 11.24 -3.11 25.45
N LEU A 13 10.32 -3.08 24.48
CA LEU A 13 9.17 -3.96 24.46
C LEU A 13 9.11 -4.86 23.22
N VAL A 14 9.41 -4.32 22.02
CA VAL A 14 9.33 -5.09 20.77
C VAL A 14 10.61 -5.91 20.56
N GLU A 15 11.78 -5.32 20.72
CA GLU A 15 13.06 -6.03 20.59
C GLU A 15 13.25 -7.11 21.66
N THR A 16 12.53 -6.98 22.78
CA THR A 16 12.57 -7.95 23.90
C THR A 16 11.38 -8.90 23.91
N ASP A 17 10.60 -9.00 22.84
CA ASP A 17 9.44 -9.90 22.65
C ASP A 17 8.29 -9.72 23.67
N ARG A 18 8.22 -8.56 24.34
CA ARG A 18 7.15 -8.23 25.30
C ARG A 18 5.93 -7.61 24.63
N ALA A 19 6.12 -7.01 23.44
CA ALA A 19 5.05 -6.45 22.61
C ALA A 19 5.26 -6.87 21.16
N THR A 20 4.18 -7.01 20.39
CA THR A 20 4.22 -7.19 18.93
C THR A 20 4.34 -5.86 18.18
N GLY A 21 3.88 -4.78 18.81
CA GLY A 21 3.96 -3.43 18.27
C GLY A 21 3.76 -2.37 19.34
N VAL A 22 4.34 -1.19 19.11
CA VAL A 22 4.16 0.00 19.94
C VAL A 22 4.01 1.23 19.06
N SER A 23 3.23 2.21 19.51
CA SER A 23 3.14 3.51 18.88
C SER A 23 2.91 4.61 19.91
N ALA A 24 3.29 5.84 19.57
CA ALA A 24 3.04 7.02 20.39
C ALA A 24 2.76 8.23 19.50
N PHE A 25 1.69 8.94 19.76
CA PHE A 25 1.35 10.16 19.04
C PHE A 25 0.54 11.12 19.92
N ALA A 26 0.69 12.41 19.65
CA ALA A 26 -0.10 13.46 20.28
C ALA A 26 -1.22 13.86 19.31
N PHE A 27 -2.44 13.90 19.80
CA PHE A 27 -3.53 14.53 19.07
C PHE A 27 -3.39 16.03 19.14
N GLN A 28 -3.26 16.67 17.99
CA GLN A 28 -3.36 18.11 17.86
C GLN A 28 -4.79 18.47 17.54
N LEU A 29 -5.46 19.06 18.51
CA LEU A 29 -6.84 19.50 18.42
C LEU A 29 -6.88 21.00 18.69
N LYS A 30 -7.99 21.67 18.38
CA LYS A 30 -8.26 23.04 18.77
C LYS A 30 -8.20 23.18 20.29
N GLU A 31 -8.68 22.18 21.00
CA GLU A 31 -8.59 22.04 22.46
C GLU A 31 -7.38 21.19 22.88
N ALA A 32 -7.15 21.07 24.20
CA ALA A 32 -6.08 20.25 24.73
C ALA A 32 -6.30 18.76 24.36
N GLY A 33 -5.42 18.24 23.51
CA GLY A 33 -5.44 16.85 23.08
C GLY A 33 -4.62 15.92 23.98
N PRO A 34 -4.88 14.60 23.96
CA PRO A 34 -4.09 13.62 24.69
C PRO A 34 -2.80 13.26 23.94
N LEU A 35 -1.76 12.90 24.72
CA LEU A 35 -0.68 12.04 24.22
C LEU A 35 -1.11 10.60 24.42
N MET A 36 -1.17 9.83 23.33
CA MET A 36 -1.58 8.42 23.34
C MET A 36 -0.36 7.52 23.12
N LEU A 37 -0.28 6.47 23.93
CA LEU A 37 0.69 5.39 23.79
C LEU A 37 -0.09 4.09 23.59
N PHE A 38 0.25 3.33 22.57
CA PHE A 38 -0.34 2.03 22.32
C PHE A 38 0.74 0.97 22.35
N ALA A 39 0.41 -0.17 22.94
CA ALA A 39 1.22 -1.37 22.88
C ALA A 39 0.29 -2.55 22.64
N SER A 40 0.64 -3.39 21.68
CA SER A 40 -0.10 -4.62 21.33
C SER A 40 0.75 -5.83 21.69
N THR A 41 0.08 -6.89 22.12
CA THR A 41 0.74 -8.16 22.42
C THR A 41 -0.09 -9.33 21.87
N ARG A 42 0.45 -10.56 21.99
CA ARG A 42 -0.22 -11.78 21.51
C ARG A 42 -1.45 -12.11 22.37
N PRO A 43 -2.44 -12.80 21.79
CA PRO A 43 -3.51 -13.41 22.59
C PRO A 43 -2.94 -14.24 23.74
N ALA A 44 -3.55 -14.18 24.89
CA ALA A 44 -3.13 -14.85 26.12
C ALA A 44 -1.78 -14.38 26.75
N ALA A 45 -1.16 -13.30 26.26
CA ALA A 45 -0.03 -12.70 26.94
C ALA A 45 -0.47 -11.96 28.21
N ASP A 46 0.48 -11.79 29.15
CA ASP A 46 0.26 -11.06 30.39
C ASP A 46 0.19 -9.53 30.12
N LEU A 47 -1.03 -8.99 30.08
CA LEU A 47 -1.28 -7.56 29.87
C LEU A 47 -0.75 -6.71 31.01
N ASP A 48 -0.72 -7.21 32.23
CA ASP A 48 -0.16 -6.47 33.37
C ASP A 48 1.36 -6.33 33.25
N ALA A 49 2.05 -7.38 32.78
CA ALA A 49 3.47 -7.33 32.49
C ALA A 49 3.79 -6.38 31.31
N LEU A 50 2.96 -6.35 30.29
CA LEU A 50 3.08 -5.37 29.18
C LEU A 50 2.89 -3.94 29.68
N TRP A 51 1.82 -3.72 30.47
CA TRP A 51 1.57 -2.41 31.08
C TRP A 51 2.74 -1.96 31.95
N GLN A 52 3.27 -2.81 32.82
CA GLN A 52 4.45 -2.48 33.63
C GLN A 52 5.62 -2.04 32.74
N GLY A 53 5.87 -2.76 31.65
CA GLY A 53 6.92 -2.39 30.72
C GLY A 53 6.73 -1.04 30.05
N VAL A 54 5.51 -0.71 29.61
CA VAL A 54 5.17 0.63 29.09
C VAL A 54 5.40 1.70 30.18
N ASN A 55 4.91 1.43 31.38
CA ASN A 55 5.03 2.33 32.52
C ASN A 55 6.49 2.59 32.88
N ASP A 56 7.33 1.56 32.91
CA ASP A 56 8.75 1.67 33.22
C ASP A 56 9.47 2.60 32.22
N VAL A 57 9.20 2.47 30.94
CA VAL A 57 9.77 3.35 29.90
C VAL A 57 9.30 4.80 30.08
N VAL A 58 8.03 5.02 30.40
CA VAL A 58 7.49 6.37 30.62
C VAL A 58 8.10 7.01 31.87
N GLU A 59 8.27 6.25 32.96
CA GLU A 59 8.95 6.74 34.17
C GLU A 59 10.45 6.96 33.92
N GLU A 60 11.07 6.10 33.09
CA GLU A 60 12.48 6.29 32.73
C GLU A 60 12.74 7.61 32.00
N VAL A 61 11.83 8.07 31.13
CA VAL A 61 11.98 9.38 30.47
C VAL A 61 12.05 10.54 31.49
N ARG A 62 11.42 10.37 32.63
CA ARG A 62 11.47 11.40 33.72
C ARG A 62 12.77 11.35 34.51
N THR A 63 13.41 10.18 34.62
CA THR A 63 14.64 9.97 35.41
C THR A 63 15.90 9.94 34.54
N ARG A 64 15.78 9.48 33.28
CA ARG A 64 16.82 9.52 32.27
C ARG A 64 16.33 10.41 31.11
N PRO A 65 16.70 11.72 31.13
CA PRO A 65 16.28 12.68 30.11
C PRO A 65 16.54 12.21 28.69
N VAL A 66 15.71 12.64 27.74
CA VAL A 66 15.97 12.40 26.31
C VAL A 66 17.22 13.18 25.89
N THR A 67 18.00 12.56 25.01
CA THR A 67 19.27 13.11 24.51
C THR A 67 19.04 14.08 23.35
N GLY A 68 20.05 14.89 23.03
CA GLY A 68 20.04 15.76 21.86
C GLY A 68 19.87 14.99 20.55
N ASP A 69 20.49 13.80 20.45
CA ASP A 69 20.42 12.96 19.26
C ASP A 69 19.01 12.36 19.07
N GLU A 70 18.35 11.89 20.13
CA GLU A 70 16.96 11.43 20.08
C GLU A 70 16.02 12.54 19.58
N VAL A 71 16.21 13.76 20.08
CA VAL A 71 15.40 14.91 19.67
C VAL A 71 15.72 15.34 18.24
N ALA A 72 16.99 15.37 17.83
CA ALA A 72 17.40 15.72 16.47
C ALA A 72 16.79 14.74 15.45
N ARG A 73 16.84 13.44 15.73
CA ARG A 73 16.23 12.40 14.90
C ARG A 73 14.71 12.58 14.77
N ALA A 74 14.01 12.75 15.88
CA ALA A 74 12.56 12.96 15.86
C ALA A 74 12.16 14.25 15.10
N LYS A 75 12.90 15.33 15.26
CA LYS A 75 12.69 16.58 14.51
C LYS A 75 12.87 16.35 13.02
N GLN A 76 13.93 15.67 12.62
CA GLN A 76 14.20 15.40 11.21
C GLN A 76 13.10 14.58 10.56
N ALA A 77 12.62 13.52 11.22
CA ALA A 77 11.51 12.71 10.74
C ALA A 77 10.22 13.54 10.58
N LEU A 78 9.85 14.32 11.59
CA LEU A 78 8.65 15.18 11.54
C LEU A 78 8.74 16.25 10.45
N LEU A 79 9.88 16.93 10.33
CA LEU A 79 10.07 17.98 9.32
C LEU A 79 10.13 17.40 7.90
N SER A 80 10.70 16.21 7.73
CA SER A 80 10.67 15.48 6.45
C SER A 80 9.23 15.16 6.05
N ALA A 81 8.43 14.59 6.94
CA ALA A 81 7.03 14.29 6.69
C ALA A 81 6.22 15.53 6.29
N ILE A 82 6.39 16.65 7.01
CA ILE A 82 5.72 17.93 6.68
C ILE A 82 6.14 18.42 5.29
N ARG A 83 7.43 18.38 4.94
CA ARG A 83 7.91 18.81 3.62
C ARG A 83 7.31 17.97 2.49
N GLN A 84 7.20 16.66 2.69
CA GLN A 84 6.64 15.77 1.69
C GLN A 84 5.13 16.01 1.48
N GLN A 85 4.38 16.29 2.54
CA GLN A 85 2.98 16.69 2.42
C GLN A 85 2.81 17.94 1.57
N PHE A 86 3.73 18.91 1.66
CA PHE A 86 3.69 20.12 0.82
C PHE A 86 4.01 19.87 -0.67
N ASN A 87 4.53 18.72 -1.02
CA ASN A 87 4.81 18.35 -2.41
C ASN A 87 3.57 17.80 -3.15
N SER A 88 2.49 17.50 -2.43
CA SER A 88 1.23 16.99 -2.97
C SER A 88 0.12 18.03 -2.85
N SER A 89 -0.53 18.39 -3.97
CA SER A 89 -1.67 19.32 -3.94
C SER A 89 -2.82 18.81 -3.07
N ALA A 90 -3.09 17.50 -3.12
CA ALA A 90 -4.10 16.87 -2.25
C ALA A 90 -3.66 16.90 -0.78
N GLY A 91 -2.39 16.62 -0.50
CA GLY A 91 -1.80 16.72 0.85
C GLY A 91 -1.90 18.11 1.43
N ILE A 92 -1.60 19.15 0.62
CA ILE A 92 -1.73 20.55 1.03
C ILE A 92 -3.19 20.90 1.34
N ALA A 93 -4.12 20.55 0.44
CA ALA A 93 -5.53 20.86 0.62
C ALA A 93 -6.09 20.22 1.89
N LEU A 94 -5.76 18.95 2.14
CA LEU A 94 -6.16 18.25 3.36
C LEU A 94 -5.57 18.91 4.61
N GLN A 95 -4.27 19.19 4.63
CA GLN A 95 -3.60 19.82 5.78
C GLN A 95 -4.16 21.21 6.06
N LEU A 96 -4.35 22.05 5.05
CA LEU A 96 -4.94 23.38 5.26
C LEU A 96 -6.36 23.29 5.79
N SER A 97 -7.16 22.30 5.33
CA SER A 97 -8.52 22.05 5.84
C SER A 97 -8.51 21.63 7.31
N GLU A 98 -7.62 20.71 7.71
CA GLU A 98 -7.46 20.27 9.10
C GLU A 98 -7.06 21.42 10.03
N TRP A 99 -6.05 22.23 9.63
CA TRP A 99 -5.57 23.34 10.44
C TRP A 99 -6.55 24.52 10.49
N GLU A 100 -7.34 24.75 9.41
CA GLU A 100 -8.43 25.70 9.42
C GLU A 100 -9.53 25.28 10.43
N ALA A 101 -9.85 24.01 10.50
CA ALA A 101 -10.79 23.47 11.48
C ALA A 101 -10.28 23.63 12.93
N MET A 102 -8.96 23.71 13.14
CA MET A 102 -8.35 24.02 14.44
C MET A 102 -8.35 25.54 14.79
N GLY A 103 -8.75 26.37 13.84
CA GLY A 103 -8.95 27.80 14.05
C GLY A 103 -8.31 28.72 13.00
N ASP A 104 -7.16 28.37 12.44
CA ASP A 104 -6.49 29.13 11.39
C ASP A 104 -5.46 28.28 10.65
N TRP A 105 -5.53 28.23 9.33
CA TRP A 105 -4.60 27.47 8.49
C TRP A 105 -3.12 27.85 8.67
N ARG A 106 -2.83 29.09 9.10
CA ARG A 106 -1.46 29.57 9.36
C ARG A 106 -0.79 28.83 10.52
N LEU A 107 -1.56 28.23 11.42
CA LEU A 107 -1.05 27.41 12.51
C LEU A 107 -0.19 26.23 12.01
N LEU A 108 -0.47 25.70 10.82
CA LEU A 108 0.36 24.68 10.17
C LEU A 108 1.83 25.12 10.05
N PHE A 109 2.04 26.35 9.60
CA PHE A 109 3.40 26.89 9.41
C PHE A 109 4.06 27.24 10.74
N LEU A 110 3.30 27.82 11.66
CA LEU A 110 3.78 28.09 13.01
C LEU A 110 4.18 26.81 13.74
N HIS A 111 3.40 25.74 13.58
CA HIS A 111 3.72 24.42 14.15
C HIS A 111 5.03 23.86 13.60
N ARG A 112 5.24 23.89 12.28
CA ARG A 112 6.51 23.52 11.64
C ARG A 112 7.69 24.30 12.23
N ASP A 113 7.55 25.61 12.32
CA ASP A 113 8.63 26.48 12.81
C ASP A 113 8.92 26.21 14.29
N ARG A 114 7.91 25.91 15.09
CA ARG A 114 8.07 25.49 16.48
C ARG A 114 8.77 24.13 16.61
N ILE A 115 8.43 23.13 15.77
CA ILE A 115 9.16 21.85 15.75
C ILE A 115 10.64 22.09 15.44
N GLU A 116 10.96 22.95 14.48
CA GLU A 116 12.35 23.25 14.12
C GLU A 116 13.13 23.91 15.28
N ALA A 117 12.46 24.69 16.10
CA ALA A 117 13.06 25.38 17.23
C ALA A 117 13.20 24.52 18.51
N VAL A 118 12.46 23.41 18.66
CA VAL A 118 12.45 22.57 19.86
C VAL A 118 13.84 22.07 20.21
N THR A 119 14.17 22.14 21.50
CA THR A 119 15.41 21.65 22.11
C THR A 119 15.19 20.41 22.97
N ALA A 120 16.26 19.71 23.34
CA ALA A 120 16.18 18.60 24.29
C ALA A 120 15.67 19.04 25.66
N ASP A 121 16.04 20.25 26.10
CA ASP A 121 15.57 20.82 27.36
C ASP A 121 14.07 21.09 27.34
N ASP A 122 13.51 21.54 26.19
CA ASP A 122 12.07 21.72 26.04
C ASP A 122 11.31 20.39 26.12
N VAL A 123 11.80 19.36 25.43
CA VAL A 123 11.19 18.01 25.47
C VAL A 123 11.24 17.45 26.89
N ASN A 124 12.37 17.57 27.57
CA ASN A 124 12.53 17.09 28.95
C ASN A 124 11.65 17.85 29.93
N ARG A 125 11.54 19.17 29.79
CA ARG A 125 10.65 20.01 30.60
C ARG A 125 9.19 19.60 30.42
N VAL A 126 8.75 19.38 29.18
CA VAL A 126 7.38 18.95 28.86
C VAL A 126 7.12 17.53 29.39
N ALA A 127 8.07 16.61 29.22
CA ALA A 127 7.95 15.24 29.74
C ALA A 127 7.77 15.26 31.29
N GLN A 128 8.54 16.04 32.00
CA GLN A 128 8.40 16.18 33.44
C GLN A 128 7.09 16.86 33.87
N ALA A 129 6.59 17.80 33.07
CA ALA A 129 5.36 18.51 33.36
C ALA A 129 4.10 17.65 33.17
N TYR A 130 4.07 16.82 32.12
CA TYR A 130 2.85 16.15 31.67
C TYR A 130 2.86 14.64 31.87
N LEU A 131 3.99 13.94 31.83
CA LEU A 131 4.05 12.48 32.01
C LEU A 131 3.96 12.04 33.49
N LYS A 132 3.17 12.74 34.28
CA LYS A 132 2.99 12.44 35.72
C LYS A 132 2.08 11.22 35.91
N PRO A 133 2.32 10.37 36.92
CA PRO A 133 1.42 9.26 37.27
C PRO A 133 -0.02 9.73 37.52
N THR A 134 -0.20 10.93 38.08
CA THR A 134 -1.51 11.54 38.37
C THR A 134 -2.21 12.17 37.15
N ASN A 135 -1.52 12.25 36.00
CA ASN A 135 -2.04 12.75 34.73
C ASN A 135 -2.04 11.64 33.67
N ARG A 136 -2.36 10.42 34.07
CA ARG A 136 -2.29 9.24 33.24
C ARG A 136 -3.55 8.41 33.37
N THR A 137 -4.16 8.10 32.25
CA THR A 137 -5.24 7.12 32.14
C THR A 137 -4.70 5.89 31.41
N VAL A 138 -4.96 4.72 31.92
CA VAL A 138 -4.54 3.44 31.34
C VAL A 138 -5.78 2.63 31.02
N GLY A 139 -5.87 2.18 29.77
CA GLY A 139 -6.86 1.23 29.32
C GLY A 139 -6.18 -0.09 28.98
N LEU A 140 -6.56 -1.16 29.65
CA LEU A 140 -6.21 -2.52 29.26
C LEU A 140 -7.41 -3.09 28.50
N PHE A 141 -7.24 -3.35 27.21
CA PHE A 141 -8.29 -3.93 26.40
C PHE A 141 -8.28 -5.45 26.60
N HIS A 142 -9.23 -5.89 27.40
CA HIS A 142 -9.60 -7.31 27.49
C HIS A 142 -10.81 -7.51 26.57
N PRO A 143 -10.75 -8.44 25.60
CA PRO A 143 -11.92 -8.76 24.80
C PRO A 143 -13.10 -9.11 25.74
N THR A 144 -14.19 -8.37 25.64
CA THR A 144 -15.40 -8.57 26.43
C THR A 144 -16.65 -8.27 25.60
N GLU A 145 -17.74 -8.94 25.95
CA GLU A 145 -18.99 -8.85 25.20
C GLU A 145 -19.85 -7.62 25.55
N ASP A 146 -19.57 -6.89 26.70
CA ASP A 146 -20.42 -5.76 27.18
C ASP A 146 -19.63 -4.61 27.85
N PRO A 147 -19.47 -3.37 27.25
CA PRO A 147 -18.66 -2.24 27.78
C PRO A 147 -19.43 -0.99 28.28
N ASP A 148 -18.87 -0.17 29.22
CA ASP A 148 -19.44 1.04 29.88
C ASP A 148 -18.62 2.36 29.65
N ARG A 149 -19.22 3.58 29.43
CA ARG A 149 -18.56 4.82 28.85
C ARG A 149 -18.83 6.21 29.49
N ALA A 150 -17.94 7.26 29.32
CA ALA A 150 -17.90 8.61 30.00
C ALA A 150 -17.80 9.91 29.12
N THR A 151 -17.88 11.18 29.63
CA THR A 151 -18.11 12.53 28.99
C THR A 151 -16.95 13.59 29.01
N ILE A 152 -16.94 14.69 28.18
CA ILE A 152 -15.82 15.57 27.67
C ILE A 152 -15.89 17.12 27.99
N PRO A 153 -14.76 17.95 28.06
CA PRO A 153 -14.69 19.43 28.45
C PRO A 153 -14.27 20.54 27.42
N ASP A 154 -14.14 21.87 27.81
CA ASP A 154 -14.17 23.17 27.03
C ASP A 154 -12.87 23.80 26.36
N GLU A 155 -12.98 24.87 25.48
CA GLU A 155 -12.05 25.32 24.40
C GLU A 155 -11.10 26.56 24.61
N PRO A 156 -9.95 26.74 23.84
CA PRO A 156 -9.00 27.89 23.94
C PRO A 156 -9.01 28.94 22.78
N ASP A 157 -8.35 30.12 22.97
CA ASP A 157 -8.33 31.30 22.08
C ASP A 157 -7.16 31.36 21.07
N VAL A 158 -7.44 31.27 19.76
CA VAL A 158 -6.48 31.10 18.64
C VAL A 158 -5.95 32.43 18.07
N GLU A 159 -6.70 33.55 18.14
CA GLU A 159 -6.32 34.83 17.53
C GLU A 159 -5.03 35.41 18.12
N ALA A 160 -4.88 35.31 19.45
CA ALA A 160 -3.70 35.78 20.14
C ALA A 160 -2.40 35.02 19.78
N MET A 161 -2.49 33.81 19.26
CA MET A 161 -1.33 32.97 18.89
C MET A 161 -0.71 33.35 17.55
N LEU A 162 -1.42 34.07 16.70
CA LEU A 162 -1.02 34.39 15.33
C LEU A 162 -0.58 35.85 15.13
N GLU A 163 -0.62 36.66 16.19
CA GLU A 163 -0.22 38.05 16.11
C GLU A 163 1.28 38.20 15.78
N GLY A 164 1.59 38.74 14.60
CA GLY A 164 2.98 38.97 14.14
C GLY A 164 3.62 37.82 13.30
N TYR A 165 2.90 36.76 12.93
CA TYR A 165 3.49 35.68 12.15
C TYR A 165 3.66 36.05 10.66
N ALA A 166 4.90 36.00 10.13
CA ALA A 166 5.27 36.22 8.73
C ALA A 166 5.84 34.91 8.12
N GLY A 167 5.20 34.35 7.07
CA GLY A 167 5.59 33.09 6.44
C GLY A 167 7.00 33.04 5.83
N ARG A 168 7.41 31.88 5.28
CA ARG A 168 8.70 31.61 4.61
C ARG A 168 8.61 31.71 3.08
N GLU A 169 9.76 31.66 2.38
CA GLU A 169 9.87 31.73 0.92
C GLU A 169 9.04 30.64 0.20
N VAL A 170 8.56 31.00 -1.00
CA VAL A 170 7.68 30.14 -1.81
C VAL A 170 8.47 28.96 -2.41
N VAL A 171 7.93 27.76 -2.29
CA VAL A 171 8.47 26.55 -2.95
C VAL A 171 8.38 26.72 -4.47
N ALA A 172 9.47 26.36 -5.20
CA ALA A 172 9.51 26.40 -6.65
C ALA A 172 8.31 25.65 -7.28
N GLN A 173 7.63 26.31 -8.21
CA GLN A 173 6.50 25.69 -8.91
C GLN A 173 7.01 24.72 -9.98
N GLY A 174 6.32 23.58 -10.13
CA GLY A 174 6.55 22.64 -11.23
C GLY A 174 6.01 23.16 -12.56
N GLU A 175 6.33 22.46 -13.63
CA GLU A 175 5.74 22.70 -14.95
C GLU A 175 4.28 22.22 -15.01
N ALA A 176 3.50 22.76 -15.95
CA ALA A 176 2.23 22.17 -16.35
C ALA A 176 2.49 20.94 -17.22
N PHE A 177 2.69 19.78 -16.59
CA PHE A 177 3.02 18.54 -17.30
C PHE A 177 1.82 18.05 -18.11
N ASP A 178 2.03 17.78 -19.40
CA ASP A 178 1.06 17.13 -20.26
C ASP A 178 1.09 15.60 -20.03
N PRO A 179 0.06 14.97 -19.43
CA PRO A 179 0.02 13.54 -19.16
C PRO A 179 -0.43 12.69 -20.36
N SER A 180 -0.41 13.26 -21.58
CA SER A 180 -0.76 12.50 -22.78
C SER A 180 0.28 11.41 -23.06
N PRO A 181 -0.15 10.23 -23.55
CA PRO A 181 0.73 9.13 -23.95
C PRO A 181 1.88 9.57 -24.85
N ALA A 182 1.59 10.37 -25.87
CA ALA A 182 2.58 10.83 -26.83
C ALA A 182 3.66 11.74 -26.21
N ASN A 183 3.28 12.63 -25.27
CA ASN A 183 4.25 13.48 -24.58
C ASN A 183 5.12 12.67 -23.62
N ILE A 184 4.55 11.67 -22.94
CA ILE A 184 5.30 10.79 -22.03
C ILE A 184 6.36 10.03 -22.84
N ASP A 185 5.98 9.36 -23.94
CA ASP A 185 6.91 8.61 -24.79
C ASP A 185 8.00 9.52 -25.38
N ALA A 186 7.64 10.71 -25.87
CA ALA A 186 8.59 11.65 -26.44
C ALA A 186 9.62 12.19 -25.43
N ARG A 187 9.28 12.23 -24.15
CA ARG A 187 10.15 12.74 -23.07
C ARG A 187 10.89 11.64 -22.32
N THR A 188 10.49 10.38 -22.47
CA THR A 188 11.14 9.26 -21.78
C THR A 188 12.37 8.81 -22.55
N GLU A 189 13.53 8.87 -21.90
CA GLU A 189 14.76 8.27 -22.40
C GLU A 189 14.90 6.86 -21.85
N THR A 190 15.08 5.86 -22.71
CA THR A 190 15.29 4.46 -22.31
C THR A 190 16.66 3.96 -22.76
N PHE A 191 17.30 3.14 -21.95
CA PHE A 191 18.54 2.44 -22.29
C PHE A 191 18.69 1.17 -21.43
N THR A 192 19.61 0.28 -21.85
CA THR A 192 19.89 -0.98 -21.16
C THR A 192 21.32 -0.96 -20.64
N LEU A 193 21.52 -1.35 -19.37
CA LEU A 193 22.84 -1.54 -18.79
C LEU A 193 23.53 -2.81 -19.35
N PRO A 194 24.87 -2.92 -19.29
CA PRO A 194 25.59 -4.08 -19.80
C PRO A 194 25.16 -5.43 -19.17
N ASN A 195 24.58 -5.40 -17.99
CA ASN A 195 24.06 -6.59 -17.28
C ASN A 195 22.60 -6.93 -17.63
N GLY A 196 21.97 -6.20 -18.57
CA GLY A 196 20.62 -6.44 -19.04
C GLY A 196 19.51 -5.67 -18.30
N MET A 197 19.86 -4.88 -17.26
CA MET A 197 18.88 -4.05 -16.57
C MET A 197 18.41 -2.89 -17.47
N GLU A 198 17.10 -2.70 -17.58
CA GLU A 198 16.51 -1.62 -18.35
C GLU A 198 16.32 -0.36 -17.50
N VAL A 199 16.49 0.79 -18.09
CA VAL A 199 16.34 2.08 -17.42
C VAL A 199 15.43 2.99 -18.25
N ALA A 200 14.47 3.66 -17.56
CA ALA A 200 13.70 4.74 -18.14
C ALA A 200 13.84 6.01 -17.30
N LEU A 201 14.15 7.11 -17.96
CA LEU A 201 14.32 8.44 -17.35
C LEU A 201 13.29 9.39 -17.95
N LEU A 202 12.45 10.00 -17.12
CA LEU A 202 11.49 11.03 -17.52
C LEU A 202 11.71 12.29 -16.69
N PRO A 203 12.61 13.20 -17.16
CA PRO A 203 12.86 14.47 -16.47
C PRO A 203 11.71 15.44 -16.70
N LYS A 204 11.24 16.06 -15.60
CA LYS A 204 10.24 17.13 -15.61
C LYS A 204 10.39 18.02 -14.38
N ALA A 205 10.09 19.32 -14.50
CA ALA A 205 10.10 20.20 -13.36
C ALA A 205 8.90 19.89 -12.45
N THR A 206 9.18 19.57 -11.19
CA THR A 206 8.15 19.26 -10.18
C THR A 206 8.15 20.31 -9.08
N ARG A 207 6.98 20.47 -8.45
CA ARG A 207 6.89 21.32 -7.26
C ARG A 207 7.78 20.75 -6.15
N GLY A 208 8.64 21.59 -5.58
CA GLY A 208 9.60 21.17 -4.55
C GLY A 208 10.72 20.29 -5.05
N GLN A 209 10.92 20.23 -6.37
CA GLN A 209 11.97 19.44 -7.02
C GLN A 209 11.90 17.94 -6.65
N THR A 210 10.68 17.40 -6.52
CA THR A 210 10.48 16.00 -6.17
C THR A 210 10.86 15.06 -7.30
N VAL A 211 11.31 13.88 -6.92
CA VAL A 211 11.66 12.79 -7.83
C VAL A 211 11.17 11.46 -7.25
N VAL A 212 10.61 10.63 -8.10
CA VAL A 212 10.27 9.23 -7.80
C VAL A 212 11.23 8.31 -8.54
N THR A 213 11.79 7.35 -7.82
CA THR A 213 12.55 6.23 -8.42
C THR A 213 11.87 4.91 -8.07
N THR A 214 11.71 4.05 -9.07
CA THR A 214 11.11 2.73 -8.94
C THR A 214 12.09 1.68 -9.43
N LEU A 215 12.27 0.60 -8.65
CA LEU A 215 13.04 -0.58 -8.99
C LEU A 215 12.10 -1.77 -9.12
N ARG A 216 12.27 -2.57 -10.16
CA ARG A 216 11.63 -3.87 -10.30
C ARG A 216 12.67 -4.92 -10.66
N LEU A 217 12.63 -6.04 -9.96
CA LEU A 217 13.48 -7.21 -10.20
C LEU A 217 12.58 -8.41 -10.47
N GLN A 218 13.03 -9.33 -11.31
CA GLN A 218 12.33 -10.57 -11.62
C GLN A 218 13.27 -11.75 -11.34
N PHE A 219 12.76 -12.84 -10.78
CA PHE A 219 13.59 -13.96 -10.33
C PHE A 219 13.15 -15.29 -10.90
N GLY A 220 14.13 -16.16 -11.15
CA GLY A 220 13.96 -17.57 -11.39
C GLY A 220 12.99 -17.93 -12.51
N ASP A 221 12.52 -19.14 -12.45
CA ASP A 221 11.50 -19.73 -13.32
C ASP A 221 10.61 -20.66 -12.49
N GLU A 222 9.65 -21.31 -13.15
CA GLU A 222 8.69 -22.19 -12.47
C GLU A 222 9.38 -23.31 -11.69
N GLU A 223 10.41 -23.94 -12.25
CA GLU A 223 11.12 -25.09 -11.64
C GLU A 223 11.98 -24.65 -10.47
N SER A 224 12.82 -23.63 -10.66
CA SER A 224 13.75 -23.12 -9.64
C SER A 224 13.07 -22.50 -8.42
N LEU A 225 11.84 -21.98 -8.59
CA LEU A 225 11.06 -21.36 -7.53
C LEU A 225 10.14 -22.34 -6.78
N MET A 226 10.04 -23.61 -7.22
CA MET A 226 9.21 -24.62 -6.54
C MET A 226 9.61 -24.78 -5.06
N GLY A 227 8.61 -24.64 -4.17
CA GLY A 227 8.77 -24.76 -2.72
C GLY A 227 9.47 -23.57 -2.03
N ARG A 228 9.75 -22.48 -2.77
CA ARG A 228 10.57 -21.36 -2.27
C ARG A 228 9.81 -20.05 -2.06
N ALA A 229 8.50 -20.03 -2.33
CA ALA A 229 7.69 -18.81 -2.25
C ALA A 229 7.75 -18.10 -0.89
N GLY A 230 7.68 -18.86 0.21
CA GLY A 230 7.76 -18.30 1.56
C GLY A 230 9.11 -17.65 1.87
N ALA A 231 10.21 -18.27 1.41
CA ALA A 231 11.55 -17.69 1.57
C ALA A 231 11.68 -16.37 0.79
N GLY A 232 11.18 -16.32 -0.46
CA GLY A 232 11.20 -15.09 -1.27
C GLY A 232 10.43 -13.93 -0.65
N ALA A 233 9.25 -14.19 -0.08
CA ALA A 233 8.48 -13.20 0.64
C ALA A 233 9.22 -12.65 1.88
N LEU A 234 9.91 -13.53 2.62
CA LEU A 234 10.70 -13.11 3.77
C LEU A 234 11.96 -12.33 3.37
N VAL A 235 12.64 -12.69 2.27
CA VAL A 235 13.74 -11.87 1.74
C VAL A 235 13.24 -10.44 1.52
N GLY A 236 12.13 -10.25 0.79
CA GLY A 236 11.57 -8.92 0.56
C GLY A 236 11.31 -8.14 1.84
N SER A 237 10.77 -8.80 2.87
CA SER A 237 10.49 -8.20 4.17
C SER A 237 11.75 -7.89 5.00
N MET A 238 12.87 -8.57 4.72
CA MET A 238 14.12 -8.41 5.45
C MET A 238 15.05 -7.35 4.85
N LEU A 239 14.89 -6.97 3.57
CA LEU A 239 15.82 -6.06 2.88
C LEU A 239 16.02 -4.73 3.62
N MET A 240 14.95 -4.13 4.12
CA MET A 240 14.97 -2.85 4.86
C MET A 240 15.41 -3.01 6.34
N ARG A 241 15.81 -4.22 6.78
CA ARG A 241 16.14 -4.50 8.18
C ARG A 241 17.64 -4.54 8.48
N GLY A 242 18.45 -4.09 7.56
CA GLY A 242 19.89 -3.90 7.71
C GLY A 242 20.68 -4.39 6.51
N THR A 243 21.74 -3.64 6.22
CA THR A 243 22.75 -3.96 5.21
C THR A 243 24.08 -4.33 5.91
N THR A 244 25.10 -4.69 5.14
CA THR A 244 26.44 -4.91 5.69
C THR A 244 27.08 -3.62 6.23
N GLU A 245 26.58 -2.46 5.82
CA GLU A 245 27.10 -1.13 6.18
C GLU A 245 26.23 -0.42 7.23
N ARG A 246 24.93 -0.74 7.28
CA ARG A 246 23.94 -0.02 8.09
C ARG A 246 22.99 -0.96 8.82
N THR A 247 22.72 -0.63 10.07
CA THR A 247 21.58 -1.19 10.81
C THR A 247 20.25 -0.69 10.25
N ARG A 248 19.14 -1.31 10.64
CA ARG A 248 17.78 -0.86 10.30
C ARG A 248 17.53 0.60 10.68
N GLN A 249 18.02 1.00 11.86
CA GLN A 249 17.88 2.38 12.32
C GLN A 249 18.68 3.35 11.45
N GLU A 250 19.93 3.02 11.12
CA GLU A 250 20.78 3.87 10.27
C GLU A 250 20.22 4.01 8.86
N ILE A 251 19.55 2.98 8.31
CA ILE A 251 18.81 3.08 7.05
C ILE A 251 17.68 4.11 7.19
N GLN A 252 16.91 4.04 8.28
CA GLN A 252 15.81 5.00 8.51
C GLN A 252 16.33 6.42 8.72
N ASP A 253 17.38 6.60 9.52
CA ASP A 253 18.02 7.90 9.74
C ASP A 253 18.57 8.50 8.43
N GLU A 254 19.10 7.64 7.55
CA GLU A 254 19.61 8.08 6.24
C GLU A 254 18.47 8.47 5.29
N LEU A 255 17.36 7.74 5.26
CA LEU A 255 16.18 8.11 4.49
C LEU A 255 15.62 9.47 4.96
N ASP A 256 15.56 9.69 6.27
CA ASP A 256 15.11 10.96 6.84
C ASP A 256 16.06 12.11 6.49
N ARG A 257 17.38 11.87 6.52
CA ARG A 257 18.41 12.83 6.10
C ARG A 257 18.26 13.22 4.63
N LEU A 258 18.00 12.24 3.78
CA LEU A 258 17.81 12.40 2.34
C LEU A 258 16.41 12.92 1.98
N GLN A 259 15.55 13.20 2.94
CA GLN A 259 14.15 13.55 2.73
C GLN A 259 13.45 12.54 1.80
N ALA A 260 13.81 11.25 1.97
CA ALA A 260 13.30 10.16 1.17
C ALA A 260 12.21 9.39 1.91
N GLN A 261 11.17 9.00 1.19
CA GLN A 261 10.14 8.08 1.67
C GLN A 261 10.05 6.91 0.71
N GLY A 262 9.77 5.74 1.26
CA GLY A 262 9.62 4.53 0.48
C GLY A 262 10.40 3.37 1.06
N GLY A 263 10.62 2.36 0.24
CA GLY A 263 11.35 1.17 0.66
C GLY A 263 11.46 0.14 -0.45
N VAL A 264 12.03 -0.98 -0.09
CA VAL A 264 12.19 -2.16 -0.94
C VAL A 264 11.48 -3.33 -0.30
N GLY A 265 10.81 -4.13 -1.11
CA GLY A 265 10.12 -5.35 -0.70
C GLY A 265 10.22 -6.41 -1.80
N GLY A 266 9.48 -7.50 -1.63
CA GLY A 266 9.47 -8.56 -2.63
C GLY A 266 8.50 -9.68 -2.32
N SER A 267 8.40 -10.58 -3.29
CA SER A 267 7.59 -11.78 -3.24
C SER A 267 8.42 -12.99 -3.68
N ALA A 268 7.76 -14.11 -3.95
CA ALA A 268 8.40 -15.30 -4.51
C ALA A 268 9.08 -15.06 -5.87
N MET A 269 8.54 -14.17 -6.69
CA MET A 269 8.93 -14.01 -8.09
C MET A 269 9.50 -12.63 -8.41
N THR A 270 9.33 -11.65 -7.52
CA THR A 270 9.67 -10.25 -7.78
C THR A 270 10.27 -9.55 -6.58
N GLY A 271 11.26 -8.68 -6.81
CA GLY A 271 11.65 -7.63 -5.89
C GLY A 271 11.16 -6.28 -6.41
N ASN A 272 10.69 -5.43 -5.52
CA ASN A 272 10.18 -4.11 -5.89
C ASN A 272 10.71 -3.08 -4.91
N GLY A 273 11.04 -1.88 -5.42
CA GLY A 273 11.42 -0.74 -4.61
C GLY A 273 10.79 0.52 -5.17
N GLN A 274 10.38 1.42 -4.30
CA GLN A 274 9.97 2.76 -4.71
C GLN A 274 10.39 3.75 -3.64
N PHE A 275 11.04 4.83 -4.06
CA PHE A 275 11.42 5.94 -3.21
C PHE A 275 10.99 7.25 -3.85
N GLN A 276 10.48 8.15 -3.04
CA GLN A 276 10.26 9.54 -3.40
C GLN A 276 11.22 10.42 -2.59
N THR A 277 11.89 11.36 -3.25
CA THR A 277 12.83 12.28 -2.63
C THR A 277 12.85 13.60 -3.39
N ILE A 278 13.86 14.43 -3.15
CA ILE A 278 14.12 15.67 -3.88
C ILE A 278 15.38 15.53 -4.76
N ARG A 279 15.47 16.36 -5.81
CA ARG A 279 16.58 16.39 -6.78
C ARG A 279 17.96 16.27 -6.14
N GLN A 280 18.23 17.07 -5.10
CA GLN A 280 19.54 17.11 -4.44
C GLN A 280 19.92 15.77 -3.79
N SER A 281 18.96 15.03 -3.28
CA SER A 281 19.16 13.76 -2.55
C SER A 281 19.08 12.52 -3.45
N LEU A 282 18.57 12.65 -4.68
CA LEU A 282 18.31 11.51 -5.56
C LEU A 282 19.56 10.64 -5.82
N PRO A 283 20.76 11.17 -6.08
CA PRO A 283 21.96 10.34 -6.29
C PRO A 283 22.27 9.44 -5.08
N ASP A 284 22.10 9.97 -3.88
CA ASP A 284 22.35 9.21 -2.64
C ASP A 284 21.24 8.19 -2.35
N VAL A 285 19.97 8.52 -2.68
CA VAL A 285 18.85 7.56 -2.60
C VAL A 285 19.05 6.38 -3.53
N ILE A 286 19.51 6.61 -4.76
CA ILE A 286 19.82 5.51 -5.70
C ILE A 286 20.95 4.62 -5.15
N ARG A 287 22.00 5.20 -4.56
CA ARG A 287 23.09 4.45 -3.92
C ARG A 287 22.58 3.64 -2.73
N LEU A 288 21.76 4.24 -1.87
CA LEU A 288 21.16 3.55 -0.72
C LEU A 288 20.23 2.41 -1.17
N MET A 289 19.41 2.62 -2.21
CA MET A 289 18.58 1.57 -2.80
C MET A 289 19.45 0.40 -3.31
N ALA A 290 20.54 0.71 -4.01
CA ALA A 290 21.47 -0.30 -4.47
C ALA A 290 22.15 -1.05 -3.31
N GLU A 291 22.57 -0.37 -2.26
CA GLU A 291 23.12 -0.98 -1.05
C GLU A 291 22.12 -1.94 -0.41
N ILE A 292 20.88 -1.52 -0.22
CA ILE A 292 19.81 -2.32 0.38
C ILE A 292 19.56 -3.62 -0.40
N VAL A 293 19.48 -3.56 -1.73
CA VAL A 293 19.17 -4.75 -2.53
C VAL A 293 20.37 -5.63 -2.83
N ARG A 294 21.59 -5.09 -2.77
CA ARG A 294 22.83 -5.82 -3.13
C ARG A 294 23.61 -6.33 -1.92
N GLN A 295 23.43 -5.72 -0.75
CA GLN A 295 24.24 -6.00 0.43
C GLN A 295 23.40 -6.18 1.71
N PRO A 296 22.26 -6.90 1.68
CA PRO A 296 21.48 -7.15 2.88
C PRO A 296 22.26 -8.01 3.88
N ALA A 297 22.27 -7.64 5.15
CA ALA A 297 22.97 -8.39 6.20
C ALA A 297 22.14 -9.57 6.74
N PHE A 298 20.83 -9.52 6.62
CA PHE A 298 19.91 -10.48 7.24
C PHE A 298 20.25 -10.76 8.72
N PRO A 299 20.14 -9.75 9.62
CA PRO A 299 20.44 -9.93 11.03
C PRO A 299 19.49 -10.93 11.68
N GLU A 300 20.01 -11.86 12.49
CA GLU A 300 19.23 -12.90 13.14
C GLU A 300 18.18 -12.31 14.11
N SER A 301 18.54 -11.25 14.83
CA SER A 301 17.62 -10.53 15.72
C SER A 301 16.42 -9.96 14.96
N GLU A 302 16.66 -9.31 13.81
CA GLU A 302 15.60 -8.75 12.97
C GLU A 302 14.73 -9.84 12.33
N PHE A 303 15.33 -10.95 11.92
CA PHE A 303 14.59 -12.11 11.41
C PHE A 303 13.65 -12.68 12.48
N ARG A 304 14.12 -12.84 13.71
CA ARG A 304 13.30 -13.33 14.82
C ARG A 304 12.11 -12.39 15.08
N VAL A 305 12.36 -11.09 15.21
CA VAL A 305 11.30 -10.08 15.42
C VAL A 305 10.30 -10.08 14.27
N LEU A 306 10.76 -10.11 13.03
CA LEU A 306 9.89 -10.16 11.85
C LEU A 306 9.00 -11.41 11.86
N LYS A 307 9.60 -12.58 12.10
CA LYS A 307 8.88 -13.86 12.13
C LYS A 307 7.78 -13.85 13.19
N GLU A 308 8.08 -13.35 14.38
CA GLU A 308 7.10 -13.23 15.47
C GLU A 308 5.97 -12.24 15.13
N GLN A 309 6.29 -11.09 14.55
CA GLN A 309 5.29 -10.12 14.09
C GLN A 309 4.37 -10.71 13.03
N GLN A 310 4.94 -11.42 12.04
CA GLN A 310 4.15 -12.05 10.98
C GLN A 310 3.29 -13.21 11.50
N LEU A 311 3.80 -14.02 12.44
CA LEU A 311 2.99 -15.07 13.07
C LEU A 311 1.82 -14.48 13.85
N ALA A 312 2.04 -13.41 14.60
CA ALA A 312 0.96 -12.72 15.32
C ALA A 312 -0.11 -12.18 14.36
N ALA A 313 0.29 -11.57 13.24
CA ALA A 313 -0.65 -11.09 12.22
C ALA A 313 -1.43 -12.23 11.55
N LEU A 314 -0.79 -13.36 11.26
CA LEU A 314 -1.47 -14.54 10.71
C LEU A 314 -2.48 -15.13 11.73
N GLU A 315 -2.15 -15.19 13.01
CA GLU A 315 -3.07 -15.63 14.06
C GLU A 315 -4.27 -14.69 14.21
N GLU A 316 -4.09 -13.37 14.11
CA GLU A 316 -5.17 -12.39 14.13
C GLU A 316 -6.13 -12.58 12.94
N ASN A 317 -5.60 -12.97 11.78
CA ASN A 317 -6.37 -13.21 10.57
C ASN A 317 -7.18 -14.52 10.58
N ARG A 318 -7.10 -15.35 11.62
CA ARG A 318 -7.86 -16.62 11.73
C ARG A 318 -9.39 -16.44 11.66
N SER A 319 -9.87 -15.28 12.01
CA SER A 319 -11.30 -14.95 11.93
C SER A 319 -11.58 -13.73 11.04
N ASP A 320 -10.60 -13.29 10.24
CA ASP A 320 -10.80 -12.15 9.35
C ASP A 320 -11.56 -12.55 8.09
N PRO A 321 -12.78 -12.02 7.86
CA PRO A 321 -13.62 -12.44 6.74
C PRO A 321 -13.02 -12.05 5.38
N GLN A 322 -12.32 -10.92 5.29
CA GLN A 322 -11.69 -10.49 4.05
C GLN A 322 -10.57 -11.44 3.64
N THR A 323 -9.68 -11.77 4.56
CA THR A 323 -8.54 -12.66 4.31
C THR A 323 -9.01 -14.06 3.94
N LEU A 324 -9.90 -14.65 4.75
CA LEU A 324 -10.37 -16.03 4.53
C LEU A 324 -11.21 -16.14 3.25
N GLY A 325 -12.07 -15.16 2.97
CA GLY A 325 -12.85 -15.09 1.74
C GLY A 325 -11.96 -14.96 0.49
N SER A 326 -10.96 -14.10 0.54
CA SER A 326 -9.99 -13.95 -0.57
C SER A 326 -9.19 -15.23 -0.84
N ILE A 327 -8.71 -15.90 0.22
CA ILE A 327 -8.02 -17.20 0.09
C ILE A 327 -8.93 -18.24 -0.57
N ALA A 328 -10.18 -18.35 -0.11
CA ALA A 328 -11.16 -19.30 -0.68
C ALA A 328 -11.39 -19.02 -2.16
N LEU A 329 -11.61 -17.75 -2.53
CA LEU A 329 -11.80 -17.35 -3.94
C LEU A 329 -10.58 -17.72 -4.80
N GLN A 330 -9.38 -17.30 -4.41
CA GLN A 330 -8.16 -17.55 -5.19
C GLN A 330 -7.86 -19.03 -5.35
N ARG A 331 -8.05 -19.84 -4.31
CA ARG A 331 -7.85 -21.29 -4.37
C ARG A 331 -8.81 -21.99 -5.32
N HIS A 332 -10.03 -21.47 -5.48
CA HIS A 332 -11.01 -22.00 -6.43
C HIS A 332 -10.74 -21.50 -7.86
N THR A 333 -10.53 -20.20 -8.04
CA THR A 333 -10.43 -19.58 -9.36
C THR A 333 -9.06 -19.72 -10.02
N ASP A 334 -7.98 -19.85 -9.24
CA ASP A 334 -6.61 -20.06 -9.73
C ASP A 334 -5.88 -21.18 -8.95
N PRO A 335 -6.34 -22.45 -9.10
CA PRO A 335 -5.76 -23.58 -8.38
C PRO A 335 -4.37 -23.95 -8.91
N TRP A 336 -3.38 -23.93 -8.03
CA TRP A 336 -2.03 -24.38 -8.29
C TRP A 336 -1.64 -25.51 -7.34
N PRO A 337 -0.76 -26.43 -7.74
CA PRO A 337 -0.27 -27.46 -6.83
C PRO A 337 0.57 -26.87 -5.71
N ALA A 338 0.55 -27.50 -4.54
CA ALA A 338 1.36 -27.10 -3.41
C ALA A 338 2.85 -27.02 -3.79
N GLY A 339 3.50 -25.93 -3.36
CA GLY A 339 4.90 -25.63 -3.69
C GLY A 339 5.09 -24.80 -4.96
N HIS A 340 4.11 -24.71 -5.85
CA HIS A 340 4.21 -23.84 -7.01
C HIS A 340 4.33 -22.36 -6.59
N PRO A 341 5.15 -21.49 -7.25
CA PRO A 341 5.32 -20.09 -6.85
C PRO A 341 4.04 -19.25 -6.84
N ARG A 342 2.99 -19.67 -7.58
CA ARG A 342 1.66 -19.07 -7.58
C ARG A 342 0.65 -19.76 -6.65
N TYR A 343 1.08 -20.77 -5.89
CA TYR A 343 0.18 -21.47 -4.96
C TYR A 343 -0.32 -20.52 -3.87
N THR A 344 -1.62 -20.50 -3.66
CA THR A 344 -2.26 -19.77 -2.55
C THR A 344 -2.40 -20.71 -1.36
N PRO A 345 -1.56 -20.58 -0.32
CA PRO A 345 -1.66 -21.42 0.86
C PRO A 345 -2.90 -21.07 1.68
N THR A 346 -3.42 -22.05 2.44
CA THR A 346 -4.35 -21.76 3.52
C THR A 346 -3.66 -20.97 4.62
N LEU A 347 -4.42 -20.40 5.53
CA LEU A 347 -3.86 -19.68 6.68
C LEU A 347 -3.01 -20.61 7.56
N GLU A 348 -3.47 -21.85 7.80
CA GLU A 348 -2.75 -22.88 8.54
C GLU A 348 -1.43 -23.28 7.86
N GLU A 349 -1.45 -23.45 6.54
CA GLU A 349 -0.24 -23.72 5.75
C GLU A 349 0.74 -22.54 5.82
N SER A 350 0.24 -21.30 5.81
CA SER A 350 1.05 -20.09 5.96
C SER A 350 1.72 -20.02 7.33
N ILE A 351 0.97 -20.32 8.41
CA ILE A 351 1.49 -20.35 9.79
C ILE A 351 2.56 -21.45 9.91
N GLN A 352 2.27 -22.68 9.47
CA GLN A 352 3.21 -23.79 9.52
C GLN A 352 4.47 -23.54 8.67
N GLY A 353 4.28 -23.00 7.47
CA GLY A 353 5.37 -22.59 6.58
C GLY A 353 6.28 -21.57 7.25
N LEU A 354 5.70 -20.53 7.84
CA LEU A 354 6.47 -19.49 8.54
C LEU A 354 7.15 -20.03 9.80
N GLN A 355 6.50 -20.90 10.59
CA GLN A 355 7.10 -21.55 11.77
C GLN A 355 8.35 -22.37 11.40
N SER A 356 8.32 -23.08 10.27
CA SER A 356 9.45 -23.90 9.78
C SER A 356 10.55 -23.09 9.09
N MET A 357 10.28 -21.83 8.73
CA MET A 357 11.23 -20.99 7.99
C MET A 357 12.44 -20.63 8.85
N THR A 358 13.62 -20.77 8.27
CA THR A 358 14.90 -20.43 8.89
C THR A 358 15.59 -19.28 8.17
N LEU A 359 16.52 -18.63 8.83
CA LEU A 359 17.33 -17.57 8.22
C LEU A 359 18.19 -18.08 7.04
N ASP A 360 18.60 -19.35 7.08
CA ASP A 360 19.35 -19.97 5.99
C ASP A 360 18.51 -20.13 4.72
N HIS A 361 17.19 -20.39 4.85
CA HIS A 361 16.27 -20.38 3.70
C HIS A 361 16.23 -19.00 3.04
N VAL A 362 16.18 -17.94 3.85
CA VAL A 362 16.16 -16.54 3.37
C VAL A 362 17.47 -16.21 2.64
N ARG A 363 18.61 -16.51 3.26
CA ARG A 363 19.95 -16.28 2.67
C ARG A 363 20.17 -17.07 1.38
N SER A 364 19.75 -18.34 1.36
CA SER A 364 19.84 -19.16 0.15
C SER A 364 18.99 -18.60 -0.99
N PHE A 365 17.74 -18.19 -0.71
CA PHE A 365 16.90 -17.59 -1.74
C PHE A 365 17.52 -16.32 -2.31
N TYR A 366 17.98 -15.42 -1.44
CA TYR A 366 18.65 -14.20 -1.87
C TYR A 366 19.88 -14.49 -2.72
N GLY A 367 20.76 -15.38 -2.25
CA GLY A 367 21.99 -15.75 -2.96
C GLY A 367 21.75 -16.40 -4.32
N ASP A 368 20.65 -17.13 -4.46
CA ASP A 368 20.32 -17.82 -5.70
C ASP A 368 19.64 -16.90 -6.73
N PHE A 369 18.83 -15.91 -6.30
CA PHE A 369 17.91 -15.23 -7.22
C PHE A 369 18.12 -13.72 -7.35
N TYR A 370 18.59 -13.01 -6.30
CA TYR A 370 18.64 -11.55 -6.38
C TYR A 370 19.71 -11.07 -7.35
N GLY A 371 19.28 -10.30 -8.34
CA GLY A 371 20.13 -9.72 -9.37
C GLY A 371 19.34 -8.90 -10.38
N PRO A 372 20.04 -8.18 -11.28
CA PRO A 372 19.43 -7.17 -12.15
C PRO A 372 18.91 -7.69 -13.50
N GLN A 373 19.20 -8.94 -13.88
CA GLN A 373 19.16 -9.46 -15.25
C GLN A 373 17.81 -9.31 -15.99
N SER A 374 16.72 -9.19 -15.27
CA SER A 374 15.39 -8.94 -15.84
C SER A 374 14.69 -7.89 -15.01
N GLY A 375 15.48 -6.94 -14.51
CA GLY A 375 15.00 -5.83 -13.73
C GLY A 375 14.97 -4.54 -14.51
N ASN A 376 14.27 -3.56 -13.97
CA ASN A 376 14.29 -2.20 -14.46
C ASN A 376 14.34 -1.16 -13.35
N ILE A 377 14.86 0.01 -13.69
CA ILE A 377 14.83 1.22 -12.86
C ILE A 377 14.16 2.31 -13.66
N VAL A 378 13.20 2.99 -13.04
CA VAL A 378 12.53 4.15 -13.61
C VAL A 378 12.70 5.35 -12.70
N VAL A 379 13.00 6.50 -13.28
CA VAL A 379 13.12 7.78 -12.56
C VAL A 379 12.22 8.82 -13.22
N VAL A 380 11.32 9.42 -12.44
CA VAL A 380 10.37 10.45 -12.89
C VAL A 380 10.46 11.66 -11.98
N GLY A 381 10.63 12.87 -12.50
CA GLY A 381 10.62 14.09 -11.72
C GLY A 381 11.74 15.09 -12.09
N ASP A 382 12.12 15.92 -11.14
CA ASP A 382 13.13 16.99 -11.35
C ASP A 382 14.55 16.48 -11.06
N PHE A 383 15.29 16.15 -12.09
CA PHE A 383 16.67 15.65 -11.98
C PHE A 383 17.50 15.96 -13.24
N ASP A 384 18.81 15.78 -13.13
CA ASP A 384 19.73 15.81 -14.27
C ASP A 384 19.89 14.39 -14.84
N PRO A 385 19.47 14.12 -16.10
CA PRO A 385 19.54 12.77 -16.68
C PRO A 385 20.96 12.21 -16.78
N ALA A 386 21.97 13.04 -17.05
CA ALA A 386 23.34 12.58 -17.19
C ALA A 386 23.94 12.16 -15.84
N GLU A 387 23.67 12.92 -14.78
CA GLU A 387 24.06 12.58 -13.42
C GLU A 387 23.38 11.28 -12.97
N VAL A 388 22.06 11.17 -13.13
CA VAL A 388 21.29 10.00 -12.73
C VAL A 388 21.72 8.74 -13.48
N ARG A 389 21.95 8.83 -14.80
CA ARG A 389 22.52 7.74 -15.61
C ARG A 389 23.84 7.27 -15.01
N SER A 390 24.78 8.17 -14.75
CA SER A 390 26.09 7.82 -14.20
C SER A 390 25.98 7.12 -12.83
N VAL A 391 25.06 7.59 -11.98
CA VAL A 391 24.84 6.98 -10.66
C VAL A 391 24.23 5.58 -10.78
N ILE A 392 23.25 5.39 -11.67
CA ILE A 392 22.64 4.07 -11.92
C ILE A 392 23.68 3.09 -12.47
N GLU A 393 24.46 3.49 -13.47
CA GLU A 393 25.54 2.69 -14.05
C GLU A 393 26.56 2.27 -12.99
N ALA A 394 26.99 3.19 -12.14
CA ALA A 394 27.94 2.91 -11.06
C ALA A 394 27.36 2.02 -9.95
N SER A 395 26.07 2.13 -9.67
CA SER A 395 25.41 1.43 -8.56
C SER A 395 24.93 0.03 -8.92
N PHE A 396 24.55 -0.21 -10.18
CA PHE A 396 23.93 -1.45 -10.62
C PHE A 396 24.66 -2.16 -11.77
N GLY A 397 25.53 -1.47 -12.53
CA GLY A 397 26.07 -1.98 -13.78
C GLY A 397 26.96 -3.23 -13.67
N ASP A 398 27.60 -3.45 -12.54
CA ASP A 398 28.44 -4.62 -12.24
C ASP A 398 27.69 -5.76 -11.51
N TRP A 399 26.43 -5.53 -11.14
CA TRP A 399 25.64 -6.52 -10.42
C TRP A 399 25.24 -7.67 -11.35
N GLN A 400 25.29 -8.90 -10.86
CA GLN A 400 24.98 -10.11 -11.62
C GLN A 400 24.01 -10.99 -10.83
N SER A 401 23.12 -11.70 -11.53
CA SER A 401 22.27 -12.72 -10.93
C SER A 401 22.83 -14.11 -11.24
N PRO A 402 22.86 -15.02 -10.28
CA PRO A 402 23.35 -16.39 -10.52
C PRO A 402 22.39 -17.23 -11.36
N HIS A 403 21.08 -16.96 -11.31
CA HIS A 403 20.06 -17.68 -12.07
C HIS A 403 19.45 -16.80 -13.17
N ALA A 404 19.26 -17.38 -14.36
CA ALA A 404 18.50 -16.74 -15.44
C ALA A 404 17.02 -16.63 -15.05
N TYR A 405 16.38 -15.58 -15.51
CA TYR A 405 14.94 -15.39 -15.38
C TYR A 405 14.19 -16.02 -16.56
N ALA A 406 13.10 -16.72 -16.28
CA ALA A 406 12.07 -17.03 -17.26
C ALA A 406 10.69 -16.77 -16.66
N ARG A 407 9.85 -16.08 -17.41
CA ARG A 407 8.51 -15.73 -16.93
C ARG A 407 7.67 -16.98 -16.66
N VAL A 408 7.09 -17.08 -15.48
CA VAL A 408 6.10 -18.11 -15.15
C VAL A 408 4.77 -17.74 -15.80
N PRO A 409 4.25 -18.50 -16.79
CA PRO A 409 3.00 -18.16 -17.48
C PRO A 409 1.79 -18.27 -16.56
N THR A 410 0.71 -17.56 -16.93
CA THR A 410 -0.59 -17.68 -16.27
C THR A 410 -1.59 -18.26 -17.29
N PRO A 411 -1.86 -19.57 -17.27
CA PRO A 411 -2.82 -20.16 -18.19
C PRO A 411 -4.25 -19.78 -17.82
N PHE A 412 -5.11 -19.61 -18.84
CA PHE A 412 -6.54 -19.51 -18.61
C PHE A 412 -7.06 -20.80 -17.98
N ARG A 413 -7.94 -20.68 -16.99
CA ARG A 413 -8.62 -21.80 -16.32
C ARG A 413 -10.12 -21.59 -16.43
N ASP A 414 -10.79 -22.46 -17.18
CA ASP A 414 -12.25 -22.49 -17.23
C ASP A 414 -12.78 -23.16 -15.96
N VAL A 415 -13.16 -22.34 -15.00
CA VAL A 415 -13.65 -22.79 -13.69
C VAL A 415 -15.15 -22.58 -13.65
N ALA A 416 -15.89 -23.60 -13.22
CA ALA A 416 -17.33 -23.47 -12.99
C ALA A 416 -17.62 -22.53 -11.82
N GLY A 417 -18.70 -21.75 -11.92
CA GLY A 417 -19.17 -20.93 -10.83
C GLY A 417 -19.51 -21.78 -9.60
N GLU A 418 -19.14 -21.28 -8.42
CA GLU A 418 -19.41 -21.93 -7.15
C GLU A 418 -19.88 -20.89 -6.11
N ASP A 419 -20.78 -21.32 -5.23
CA ASP A 419 -21.24 -20.53 -4.08
C ASP A 419 -20.54 -21.01 -2.81
N ILE A 420 -19.54 -20.26 -2.34
CA ILE A 420 -18.70 -20.62 -1.20
C ILE A 420 -19.07 -19.74 0.01
N THR A 421 -19.38 -20.38 1.14
CA THR A 421 -19.62 -19.66 2.40
C THR A 421 -18.51 -19.95 3.41
N VAL A 422 -17.89 -18.90 3.93
CA VAL A 422 -16.84 -18.96 4.95
C VAL A 422 -17.39 -18.35 6.24
N GLN A 423 -17.49 -19.15 7.30
CA GLN A 423 -17.96 -18.67 8.61
C GLN A 423 -16.82 -18.00 9.37
N THR A 424 -17.06 -16.78 9.84
CA THR A 424 -16.13 -16.00 10.66
C THR A 424 -16.87 -15.44 11.88
N PRO A 425 -16.94 -16.23 13.00
CA PRO A 425 -17.71 -15.84 14.17
C PRO A 425 -17.29 -14.49 14.75
N ASP A 426 -18.26 -13.80 15.37
CA ASP A 426 -18.09 -12.54 16.10
C ASP A 426 -17.62 -11.33 15.26
N LYS A 427 -17.82 -11.35 13.94
CA LYS A 427 -17.50 -10.22 13.04
C LYS A 427 -18.75 -9.42 12.68
N ALA A 428 -18.68 -8.10 12.90
CA ALA A 428 -19.78 -7.18 12.58
C ALA A 428 -19.95 -6.96 11.06
N ASN A 429 -18.88 -7.14 10.28
CA ASN A 429 -18.89 -6.98 8.83
C ASN A 429 -18.65 -8.34 8.14
N ALA A 430 -19.35 -8.54 7.05
CA ALA A 430 -19.13 -9.60 6.09
C ALA A 430 -18.53 -9.05 4.79
N PHE A 431 -17.88 -9.92 4.03
CA PHE A 431 -17.33 -9.64 2.71
C PHE A 431 -17.99 -10.54 1.66
N PHE A 432 -18.36 -9.93 0.55
CA PHE A 432 -18.79 -10.59 -0.67
C PHE A 432 -17.71 -10.42 -1.72
N PHE A 433 -17.31 -11.52 -2.35
CA PHE A 433 -16.43 -11.54 -3.50
C PHE A 433 -17.14 -12.27 -4.63
N ALA A 434 -17.01 -11.78 -5.85
CA ALA A 434 -17.45 -12.47 -7.04
C ALA A 434 -16.33 -12.45 -8.09
N GLN A 435 -16.10 -13.55 -8.79
CA GLN A 435 -15.13 -13.61 -9.88
C GLN A 435 -15.57 -14.62 -10.95
N GLN A 436 -15.40 -14.20 -12.21
CA GLN A 436 -15.40 -15.08 -13.37
C GLN A 436 -14.04 -14.96 -14.07
N ASN A 437 -13.41 -16.08 -14.36
CA ASN A 437 -12.22 -16.12 -15.21
C ASN A 437 -12.60 -15.90 -16.67
N LEU A 438 -11.81 -15.11 -17.38
CA LEU A 438 -12.03 -14.77 -18.79
C LEU A 438 -10.82 -15.20 -19.62
N GLU A 439 -11.04 -15.79 -20.78
CA GLU A 439 -9.98 -16.01 -21.77
C GLU A 439 -9.73 -14.69 -22.52
N LEU A 440 -9.03 -13.77 -21.85
CA LEU A 440 -8.95 -12.36 -22.26
C LEU A 440 -7.56 -11.79 -21.96
N SER A 441 -6.80 -11.45 -23.00
CA SER A 441 -5.64 -10.56 -22.86
C SER A 441 -6.05 -9.10 -23.03
N ASP A 442 -5.20 -8.17 -22.60
CA ASP A 442 -5.41 -6.74 -22.84
C ASP A 442 -5.25 -6.33 -24.32
N THR A 443 -4.76 -7.24 -25.17
CA THR A 443 -4.69 -7.08 -26.63
C THR A 443 -5.88 -7.70 -27.37
N HIS A 444 -6.81 -8.33 -26.65
CA HIS A 444 -8.02 -8.88 -27.26
C HIS A 444 -8.89 -7.77 -27.86
N PRO A 445 -9.48 -7.95 -29.06
CA PRO A 445 -10.32 -6.92 -29.72
C PRO A 445 -11.46 -6.39 -28.85
N ASP A 446 -12.05 -7.23 -27.99
CA ASP A 446 -13.14 -6.84 -27.09
C ASP A 446 -12.65 -6.19 -25.79
N TYR A 447 -11.36 -6.20 -25.48
CA TYR A 447 -10.84 -5.68 -24.22
C TYR A 447 -11.22 -4.22 -23.95
N PRO A 448 -11.12 -3.28 -24.91
CA PRO A 448 -11.53 -1.90 -24.69
C PRO A 448 -13.00 -1.75 -24.29
N ALA A 449 -13.88 -2.54 -24.91
CA ALA A 449 -15.31 -2.56 -24.59
C ALA A 449 -15.57 -3.15 -23.19
N LEU A 450 -14.84 -4.20 -22.82
CA LEU A 450 -14.97 -4.85 -21.51
C LEU A 450 -14.41 -3.99 -20.37
N VAL A 451 -13.30 -3.28 -20.59
CA VAL A 451 -12.78 -2.31 -19.60
C VAL A 451 -13.82 -1.23 -19.29
N LEU A 452 -14.44 -0.68 -20.34
CA LEU A 452 -15.47 0.34 -20.15
C LEU A 452 -16.74 -0.23 -19.51
N ALA A 453 -17.13 -1.46 -19.86
CA ALA A 453 -18.22 -2.17 -19.20
C ALA A 453 -17.94 -2.37 -17.70
N GLY A 454 -16.74 -2.82 -17.33
CA GLY A 454 -16.33 -2.96 -15.94
C GLY A 454 -16.40 -1.63 -15.17
N TYR A 455 -16.02 -0.53 -15.82
CA TYR A 455 -16.16 0.83 -15.27
C TYR A 455 -17.63 1.18 -15.00
N MET A 456 -18.55 0.88 -15.93
CA MET A 456 -19.98 1.13 -15.76
C MET A 456 -20.64 0.20 -14.74
N ILE A 457 -20.20 -1.05 -14.65
CA ILE A 457 -20.75 -2.01 -13.67
C ILE A 457 -20.37 -1.61 -12.24
N GLY A 458 -19.08 -1.36 -11.96
CA GLY A 458 -18.61 -1.14 -10.59
C GLY A 458 -17.42 -0.19 -10.41
N GLY A 459 -16.69 0.17 -11.49
CA GLY A 459 -15.47 0.99 -11.41
C GLY A 459 -15.70 2.50 -11.33
N GLY A 460 -16.86 3.00 -11.75
CA GLY A 460 -17.22 4.42 -11.81
C GLY A 460 -17.60 5.04 -10.46
N VAL A 461 -17.07 4.56 -9.38
CA VAL A 461 -17.34 5.01 -8.00
C VAL A 461 -18.85 5.07 -7.72
N LEU A 462 -19.42 6.23 -7.39
CA LEU A 462 -20.84 6.40 -7.01
C LEU A 462 -21.82 6.28 -8.20
N ASN A 463 -21.35 6.42 -9.42
CA ASN A 463 -22.18 6.42 -10.62
C ASN A 463 -22.32 5.05 -11.30
N SER A 464 -21.58 4.04 -10.84
CA SER A 464 -21.68 2.67 -11.36
C SER A 464 -23.02 2.01 -10.98
N ARG A 465 -23.45 1.02 -11.76
CA ARG A 465 -24.73 0.33 -11.53
C ARG A 465 -24.79 -0.35 -10.17
N LEU A 466 -23.75 -1.11 -9.81
CA LEU A 466 -23.69 -1.78 -8.51
C LEU A 466 -23.68 -0.78 -7.34
N SER A 467 -22.97 0.35 -7.47
CA SER A 467 -22.96 1.37 -6.42
C SER A 467 -24.33 2.05 -6.26
N LYS A 468 -25.03 2.35 -7.36
CA LYS A 468 -26.38 2.89 -7.30
C LYS A 468 -27.34 1.92 -6.64
N ARG A 469 -27.40 0.68 -7.11
CA ARG A 469 -28.33 -0.34 -6.63
C ARG A 469 -28.04 -0.74 -5.18
N ILE A 470 -26.83 -1.20 -4.90
CA ILE A 470 -26.48 -1.83 -3.62
C ILE A 470 -26.24 -0.81 -2.51
N ARG A 471 -25.59 0.34 -2.83
CA ARG A 471 -25.24 1.34 -1.82
C ARG A 471 -26.29 2.42 -1.69
N THR A 472 -26.72 3.03 -2.83
CA THR A 472 -27.52 4.26 -2.79
C THR A 472 -29.00 3.96 -2.63
N GLU A 473 -29.54 2.99 -3.38
CA GLU A 473 -30.98 2.68 -3.41
C GLU A 473 -31.37 1.76 -2.25
N ASP A 474 -30.64 0.65 -2.08
CA ASP A 474 -31.01 -0.38 -1.10
C ASP A 474 -30.28 -0.23 0.24
N GLY A 475 -29.16 0.51 0.30
CA GLY A 475 -28.40 0.69 1.54
C GLY A 475 -27.78 -0.59 2.11
N LEU A 476 -27.54 -1.61 1.28
CA LEU A 476 -27.08 -2.94 1.71
C LEU A 476 -25.58 -2.99 2.03
N SER A 477 -24.79 -2.08 1.45
CA SER A 477 -23.34 -2.06 1.57
C SER A 477 -22.82 -0.63 1.68
N TYR A 478 -21.80 -0.44 2.51
CA TYR A 478 -21.06 0.82 2.57
C TYR A 478 -20.15 1.02 1.36
N GLY A 479 -19.58 -0.05 0.79
CA GLY A 479 -18.69 -0.02 -0.35
C GLY A 479 -18.84 -1.24 -1.24
N VAL A 480 -19.08 -1.00 -2.52
CA VAL A 480 -19.13 -2.01 -3.58
C VAL A 480 -18.33 -1.54 -4.77
N GLY A 481 -17.61 -2.46 -5.40
CA GLY A 481 -16.82 -2.20 -6.60
C GLY A 481 -16.75 -3.43 -7.50
N ALA A 482 -16.56 -3.21 -8.80
CA ALA A 482 -16.31 -4.27 -9.77
C ALA A 482 -15.42 -3.78 -10.90
N GLY A 483 -14.79 -4.71 -11.62
CA GLY A 483 -13.97 -4.39 -12.78
C GLY A 483 -13.70 -5.59 -13.67
N ILE A 484 -13.20 -5.31 -14.86
CA ILE A 484 -12.73 -6.34 -15.81
C ILE A 484 -11.26 -6.05 -16.12
N SER A 485 -10.44 -7.08 -16.06
CA SER A 485 -9.01 -7.02 -16.36
C SER A 485 -8.60 -8.04 -17.40
N GLY A 486 -7.55 -7.75 -18.17
CA GLY A 486 -6.87 -8.67 -19.07
C GLY A 486 -5.37 -8.65 -18.83
N HIS A 487 -4.72 -9.81 -18.93
CA HIS A 487 -3.28 -9.91 -18.74
C HIS A 487 -2.52 -9.40 -19.98
N PRO A 488 -1.40 -8.68 -19.82
CA PRO A 488 -0.66 -8.09 -20.95
C PRO A 488 -0.07 -9.10 -21.96
N VAL A 489 0.16 -10.33 -21.56
CA VAL A 489 0.83 -11.35 -22.38
C VAL A 489 -0.02 -12.62 -22.55
N ASP A 490 -0.53 -13.17 -21.45
CA ASP A 490 -1.29 -14.41 -21.47
C ASP A 490 -2.76 -14.15 -21.80
N PRO A 491 -3.46 -15.08 -22.47
CA PRO A 491 -4.89 -14.94 -22.76
C PRO A 491 -5.73 -15.24 -21.50
N VAL A 492 -5.52 -14.48 -20.46
CA VAL A 492 -6.20 -14.62 -19.16
C VAL A 492 -6.60 -13.27 -18.62
N GLY A 493 -7.80 -13.20 -18.09
CA GLY A 493 -8.37 -12.03 -17.45
C GLY A 493 -9.43 -12.44 -16.44
N SER A 494 -10.09 -11.48 -15.86
CA SER A 494 -11.21 -11.73 -14.94
C SER A 494 -12.20 -10.57 -14.92
N PHE A 495 -13.47 -10.90 -14.72
CA PHE A 495 -14.42 -10.02 -14.08
C PHE A 495 -14.35 -10.27 -12.58
N GLY A 496 -14.27 -9.22 -11.77
CA GLY A 496 -14.23 -9.31 -10.31
C GLY A 496 -15.12 -8.27 -9.67
N ALA A 497 -15.77 -8.63 -8.54
CA ALA A 497 -16.52 -7.69 -7.70
C ALA A 497 -16.26 -7.97 -6.21
N ILE A 498 -16.39 -6.91 -5.41
CA ILE A 498 -16.25 -6.96 -3.95
C ILE A 498 -17.30 -6.04 -3.30
N ALA A 499 -17.85 -6.48 -2.16
CA ALA A 499 -18.65 -5.62 -1.30
C ALA A 499 -18.41 -5.92 0.18
N ILE A 500 -18.54 -4.87 1.02
CA ILE A 500 -18.48 -4.96 2.49
C ILE A 500 -19.88 -4.69 3.02
N TYR A 501 -20.44 -5.57 3.82
CA TYR A 501 -21.84 -5.48 4.22
C TYR A 501 -22.09 -6.07 5.62
N ALA A 502 -23.24 -5.74 6.21
CA ALA A 502 -23.70 -6.36 7.45
C ALA A 502 -24.21 -7.78 7.18
N PRO A 503 -23.83 -8.81 7.97
CA PRO A 503 -24.15 -10.21 7.70
C PRO A 503 -25.63 -10.51 7.43
N GLU A 504 -26.55 -9.77 8.05
CA GLU A 504 -27.99 -9.86 7.83
C GLU A 504 -28.44 -9.48 6.41
N ASN A 505 -27.66 -8.66 5.69
CA ASN A 505 -27.95 -8.24 4.33
C ASN A 505 -27.50 -9.24 3.26
N ARG A 506 -26.97 -10.41 3.65
CA ARG A 506 -26.35 -11.39 2.72
C ARG A 506 -27.24 -11.74 1.53
N GLU A 507 -28.46 -12.19 1.78
CA GLU A 507 -29.38 -12.65 0.73
C GLU A 507 -29.82 -11.51 -0.18
N ALA A 508 -30.08 -10.34 0.40
CA ALA A 508 -30.50 -9.15 -0.35
C ALA A 508 -29.38 -8.60 -1.25
N LEU A 509 -28.14 -8.58 -0.74
CA LEU A 509 -26.98 -8.12 -1.51
C LEU A 509 -26.66 -9.08 -2.68
N GLU A 510 -26.70 -10.39 -2.44
CA GLU A 510 -26.48 -11.40 -3.47
C GLU A 510 -27.54 -11.29 -4.57
N ALA A 511 -28.81 -11.19 -4.19
CA ALA A 511 -29.90 -11.02 -5.16
C ALA A 511 -29.72 -9.72 -5.96
N ALA A 512 -29.42 -8.60 -5.31
CA ALA A 512 -29.20 -7.31 -5.98
C ALA A 512 -28.01 -7.34 -6.94
N PHE A 513 -26.93 -8.04 -6.57
CA PHE A 513 -25.75 -8.23 -7.44
C PHE A 513 -26.15 -8.99 -8.74
N PHE A 514 -26.76 -10.17 -8.61
CA PHE A 514 -27.13 -10.96 -9.79
C PHE A 514 -28.23 -10.28 -10.63
N GLU A 515 -29.21 -9.64 -10.01
CA GLU A 515 -30.23 -8.84 -10.74
C GLU A 515 -29.58 -7.76 -11.62
N GLU A 516 -28.55 -7.05 -11.12
CA GLU A 516 -27.86 -6.03 -11.92
C GLU A 516 -27.03 -6.65 -13.05
N ILE A 517 -26.35 -7.78 -12.79
CA ILE A 517 -25.62 -8.50 -13.86
C ILE A 517 -26.58 -9.00 -14.93
N GLU A 518 -27.72 -9.59 -14.57
CA GLU A 518 -28.75 -10.03 -15.50
C GLU A 518 -29.34 -8.87 -16.32
N LYS A 519 -29.60 -7.70 -15.69
CA LYS A 519 -30.03 -6.49 -16.40
C LYS A 519 -28.99 -6.00 -17.40
N VAL A 520 -27.71 -6.02 -17.04
CA VAL A 520 -26.62 -5.67 -17.96
C VAL A 520 -26.63 -6.59 -19.19
N LEU A 521 -26.86 -7.88 -19.00
CA LEU A 521 -26.89 -8.86 -20.09
C LEU A 521 -28.17 -8.75 -20.95
N ALA A 522 -29.33 -8.54 -20.31
CA ALA A 522 -30.61 -8.47 -20.99
C ALA A 522 -30.79 -7.13 -21.73
N ASP A 523 -30.71 -6.04 -21.00
CA ASP A 523 -31.05 -4.69 -21.47
C ASP A 523 -29.83 -3.97 -22.08
N GLY A 524 -28.61 -4.29 -21.61
CA GLY A 524 -27.38 -3.61 -21.98
C GLY A 524 -27.21 -2.24 -21.27
N PHE A 525 -26.22 -1.49 -21.73
CA PHE A 525 -25.99 -0.10 -21.32
C PHE A 525 -26.69 0.86 -22.26
N THR A 526 -27.08 2.02 -21.75
CA THR A 526 -27.68 3.11 -22.51
C THR A 526 -26.63 4.01 -23.14
N ALA A 527 -27.04 4.83 -24.12
CA ALA A 527 -26.14 5.79 -24.77
C ALA A 527 -25.59 6.84 -23.77
N ASP A 528 -26.41 7.26 -22.82
CA ASP A 528 -25.99 8.24 -21.80
C ASP A 528 -24.97 7.63 -20.82
N GLU A 529 -25.15 6.37 -20.40
CA GLU A 529 -24.17 5.66 -19.56
C GLU A 529 -22.84 5.51 -20.28
N VAL A 530 -22.87 5.10 -21.56
CA VAL A 530 -21.63 4.93 -22.35
C VAL A 530 -20.92 6.26 -22.53
N ALA A 531 -21.61 7.34 -22.89
CA ALA A 531 -20.99 8.65 -23.07
C ALA A 531 -20.36 9.17 -21.76
N ALA A 532 -21.05 9.04 -20.64
CA ALA A 532 -20.55 9.44 -19.33
C ALA A 532 -19.33 8.57 -18.90
N ALA A 533 -19.37 7.26 -19.19
CA ALA A 533 -18.28 6.34 -18.86
C ALA A 533 -17.04 6.60 -19.72
N GLN A 534 -17.20 6.86 -21.02
CA GLN A 534 -16.09 7.22 -21.91
C GLN A 534 -15.36 8.46 -21.40
N GLN A 535 -16.11 9.51 -21.07
CA GLN A 535 -15.54 10.73 -20.52
C GLN A 535 -14.82 10.47 -19.20
N GLY A 536 -15.52 9.88 -18.21
CA GLY A 536 -14.97 9.67 -16.88
C GLY A 536 -13.76 8.73 -16.86
N TRP A 537 -13.78 7.67 -17.67
CA TRP A 537 -12.64 6.75 -17.78
C TRP A 537 -11.42 7.44 -18.40
N LEU A 538 -11.59 8.18 -19.50
CA LEU A 538 -10.51 8.93 -20.15
C LEU A 538 -9.90 10.00 -19.24
N GLU A 539 -10.72 10.74 -18.51
CA GLU A 539 -10.24 11.70 -17.51
C GLU A 539 -9.47 11.02 -16.38
N SER A 540 -9.94 9.85 -15.90
CA SER A 540 -9.23 9.08 -14.87
C SER A 540 -7.84 8.63 -15.32
N GLN A 541 -7.69 8.21 -16.59
CA GLN A 541 -6.38 7.83 -17.13
C GLN A 541 -5.39 9.00 -17.14
N GLN A 542 -5.84 10.21 -17.48
CA GLN A 542 -5.01 11.41 -17.42
C GLN A 542 -4.59 11.76 -15.99
N LEU A 543 -5.52 11.68 -15.04
CA LEU A 543 -5.23 11.93 -13.62
C LEU A 543 -4.21 10.93 -13.04
N ILE A 544 -4.33 9.65 -13.40
CA ILE A 544 -3.38 8.61 -12.96
C ILE A 544 -1.98 8.91 -13.50
N ARG A 545 -1.84 9.25 -14.79
CA ARG A 545 -0.55 9.57 -15.42
C ARG A 545 0.04 10.91 -14.97
N ALA A 546 -0.77 11.82 -14.45
CA ALA A 546 -0.29 13.07 -13.87
C ALA A 546 0.42 12.88 -12.53
N GLN A 547 0.23 11.73 -11.86
CA GLN A 547 0.85 11.41 -10.57
C GLN A 547 2.17 10.67 -10.77
N ASP A 548 3.28 11.24 -10.32
CA ASP A 548 4.64 10.69 -10.53
C ASP A 548 4.84 9.26 -10.05
N PRO A 549 4.33 8.83 -8.87
CA PRO A 549 4.45 7.43 -8.45
C PRO A 549 3.73 6.47 -9.40
N SER A 550 2.52 6.83 -9.84
CA SER A 550 1.73 6.02 -10.78
C SER A 550 2.39 5.98 -12.16
N LEU A 551 2.92 7.10 -12.64
CA LEU A 551 3.61 7.19 -13.91
C LEU A 551 4.91 6.37 -13.90
N ALA A 552 5.69 6.42 -12.81
CA ALA A 552 6.90 5.61 -12.65
C ALA A 552 6.57 4.10 -12.65
N GLY A 553 5.50 3.69 -11.95
CA GLY A 553 5.00 2.31 -11.96
C GLY A 553 4.54 1.85 -13.35
N ALA A 554 3.84 2.72 -14.08
CA ALA A 554 3.40 2.44 -15.45
C ALA A 554 4.61 2.28 -16.40
N LEU A 555 5.59 3.18 -16.37
CA LEU A 555 6.83 3.05 -17.14
C LEU A 555 7.59 1.76 -16.82
N SER A 556 7.70 1.39 -15.54
CA SER A 556 8.31 0.12 -15.12
C SER A 556 7.58 -1.09 -15.71
N SER A 557 6.25 -1.06 -15.74
CA SER A 557 5.44 -2.09 -16.40
C SER A 557 5.63 -2.11 -17.91
N LYS A 558 5.71 -0.94 -18.56
CA LYS A 558 5.95 -0.84 -20.00
C LYS A 558 7.30 -1.45 -20.39
N LEU A 559 8.37 -1.15 -19.65
CA LEU A 559 9.68 -1.79 -19.86
C LEU A 559 9.56 -3.32 -19.74
N TYR A 560 8.96 -3.82 -18.68
CA TYR A 560 8.84 -5.26 -18.47
C TYR A 560 8.07 -6.01 -19.57
N PHE A 561 7.09 -5.35 -20.19
CA PHE A 561 6.27 -5.95 -21.26
C PHE A 561 6.72 -5.56 -22.68
N ASP A 562 7.86 -4.89 -22.81
CA ASP A 562 8.37 -4.37 -24.09
C ASP A 562 7.31 -3.52 -24.83
N ARG A 563 6.75 -2.53 -24.11
CA ARG A 563 5.68 -1.63 -24.60
C ARG A 563 6.03 -0.18 -24.34
N THR A 564 5.36 0.72 -25.08
CA THR A 564 5.35 2.16 -24.82
C THR A 564 3.94 2.65 -24.48
N PHE A 565 3.77 3.92 -24.22
CA PHE A 565 2.44 4.54 -24.04
C PHE A 565 1.63 4.64 -25.35
N GLU A 566 2.21 4.26 -26.50
CA GLU A 566 1.43 4.10 -27.73
C GLU A 566 0.28 3.10 -27.56
N TYR A 567 0.48 2.03 -26.79
CA TYR A 567 -0.59 1.10 -26.41
C TYR A 567 -1.76 1.83 -25.71
N ASP A 568 -1.46 2.70 -24.74
CA ASP A 568 -2.47 3.46 -24.00
C ASP A 568 -3.18 4.46 -24.93
N ALA A 569 -2.45 5.11 -25.84
CA ALA A 569 -3.03 6.00 -26.85
C ALA A 569 -4.03 5.27 -27.76
N GLN A 570 -3.67 4.06 -28.21
CA GLN A 570 -4.55 3.21 -29.03
C GLN A 570 -5.78 2.74 -28.27
N LEU A 571 -5.60 2.29 -27.01
CA LEU A 571 -6.70 1.91 -26.13
C LEU A 571 -7.67 3.07 -25.90
N GLU A 572 -7.17 4.27 -25.57
CA GLU A 572 -7.98 5.46 -25.37
C GLU A 572 -8.72 5.89 -26.65
N ALA A 573 -8.05 5.79 -27.81
CA ALA A 573 -8.68 6.09 -29.10
C ALA A 573 -9.83 5.11 -29.42
N THR A 574 -9.61 3.83 -29.13
CA THR A 574 -10.64 2.79 -29.30
C THR A 574 -11.81 3.01 -28.35
N VAL A 575 -11.54 3.20 -27.04
CA VAL A 575 -12.58 3.50 -26.04
C VAL A 575 -13.43 4.70 -26.45
N ARG A 576 -12.81 5.77 -26.97
CA ARG A 576 -13.53 6.97 -27.43
C ARG A 576 -14.47 6.71 -28.60
N SER A 577 -14.16 5.73 -29.44
CA SER A 577 -14.96 5.39 -30.63
C SER A 577 -15.99 4.28 -30.45
N LEU A 578 -15.95 3.58 -29.29
CA LEU A 578 -16.88 2.48 -29.02
C LEU A 578 -18.35 2.94 -29.09
N THR A 579 -19.15 2.12 -29.72
CA THR A 579 -20.61 2.26 -29.74
C THR A 579 -21.27 1.43 -28.63
N VAL A 580 -22.50 1.78 -28.30
CA VAL A 580 -23.32 1.03 -27.33
C VAL A 580 -23.45 -0.44 -27.72
N ASP A 581 -23.68 -0.70 -29.02
CA ASP A 581 -23.88 -2.06 -29.52
C ASP A 581 -22.62 -2.92 -29.41
N GLU A 582 -21.44 -2.36 -29.68
CA GLU A 582 -20.16 -3.06 -29.53
C GLU A 582 -19.90 -3.45 -28.07
N ILE A 583 -20.15 -2.53 -27.13
CA ILE A 583 -19.95 -2.79 -25.70
C ILE A 583 -20.93 -3.87 -25.22
N ASN A 584 -22.21 -3.72 -25.54
CA ASN A 584 -23.23 -4.69 -25.13
C ASN A 584 -22.99 -6.07 -25.75
N ALA A 585 -22.53 -6.13 -27.00
CA ALA A 585 -22.18 -7.38 -27.65
C ALA A 585 -20.93 -8.05 -27.00
N ALA A 586 -19.91 -7.26 -26.63
CA ALA A 586 -18.74 -7.79 -25.95
C ALA A 586 -19.09 -8.37 -24.56
N VAL A 587 -19.89 -7.66 -23.78
CA VAL A 587 -20.34 -8.15 -22.47
C VAL A 587 -21.09 -9.47 -22.58
N ARG A 588 -22.03 -9.58 -23.53
CA ARG A 588 -22.81 -10.81 -23.76
C ARG A 588 -21.95 -12.00 -24.25
N ARG A 589 -20.79 -11.75 -24.87
CA ARG A 589 -19.85 -12.81 -25.27
C ARG A 589 -19.02 -13.34 -24.13
N HIS A 590 -18.66 -12.49 -23.18
CA HIS A 590 -17.64 -12.80 -22.18
C HIS A 590 -18.20 -13.00 -20.78
N LEU A 591 -19.28 -12.33 -20.41
CA LEU A 591 -19.85 -12.44 -19.06
C LEU A 591 -20.96 -13.50 -19.05
N ASP A 592 -20.79 -14.50 -18.20
CA ASP A 592 -21.69 -15.62 -17.99
C ASP A 592 -21.98 -15.77 -16.48
N PRO A 593 -23.20 -15.45 -16.02
CA PRO A 593 -23.56 -15.56 -14.61
C PRO A 593 -23.34 -16.95 -14.00
N ASP A 594 -23.50 -18.02 -14.80
CA ASP A 594 -23.30 -19.40 -14.32
C ASP A 594 -21.82 -19.73 -14.06
N LYS A 595 -20.90 -18.90 -14.56
CA LYS A 595 -19.44 -19.02 -14.33
C LYS A 595 -18.92 -18.11 -13.23
N ILE A 596 -19.78 -17.29 -12.62
CA ILE A 596 -19.37 -16.42 -11.52
C ILE A 596 -19.28 -17.24 -10.25
N THR A 597 -18.09 -17.40 -9.72
CA THR A 597 -17.87 -17.89 -8.35
C THR A 597 -18.14 -16.74 -7.39
N ILE A 598 -18.96 -16.99 -6.35
CA ILE A 598 -19.16 -16.07 -5.24
C ILE A 598 -18.60 -16.66 -3.96
N VAL A 599 -17.97 -15.81 -3.15
CA VAL A 599 -17.52 -16.16 -1.80
C VAL A 599 -18.11 -15.16 -0.81
N LYS A 600 -18.79 -15.69 0.18
CA LYS A 600 -19.37 -14.93 1.30
C LYS A 600 -18.64 -15.30 2.56
N ALA A 601 -17.98 -14.33 3.19
CA ALA A 601 -17.27 -14.54 4.44
C ALA A 601 -17.83 -13.62 5.52
N GLY A 602 -18.29 -14.18 6.66
CA GLY A 602 -18.94 -13.41 7.71
C GLY A 602 -19.53 -14.30 8.82
N ASP A 603 -20.09 -13.67 9.86
CA ASP A 603 -20.84 -14.37 10.92
C ASP A 603 -22.32 -14.50 10.52
N PHE A 604 -22.64 -15.56 9.80
CA PHE A 604 -23.99 -15.82 9.32
C PHE A 604 -24.85 -16.68 10.28
N GLN A 605 -24.30 -17.09 11.41
CA GLN A 605 -25.02 -17.90 12.40
C GLN A 605 -25.62 -17.05 13.53
N ASN A 606 -25.09 -15.85 13.77
CA ASN A 606 -25.48 -14.95 14.85
C ASN A 606 -26.15 -13.66 14.32
N THR A 607 -26.99 -13.75 13.29
CA THR A 607 -27.66 -12.60 12.66
C THR A 607 -28.70 -11.87 13.53
N GLU A 608 -28.95 -12.34 14.77
CA GLU A 608 -29.93 -11.75 15.71
C GLU A 608 -29.31 -10.72 16.70
N ARG A 609 -28.03 -10.34 16.57
CA ARG A 609 -27.46 -9.32 17.46
C ARG A 609 -27.86 -7.92 17.00
N PRO A 610 -28.64 -7.13 17.78
CA PRO A 610 -28.87 -5.74 17.46
C PRO A 610 -27.56 -4.95 17.56
N ILE A 611 -27.29 -4.13 16.55
CA ILE A 611 -26.16 -3.17 16.56
C ILE A 611 -26.40 -2.21 17.72
N GLY A 612 -25.58 -2.29 18.78
CA GLY A 612 -25.59 -1.38 19.93
C GLY A 612 -24.78 -0.11 19.65
#